data_16ae7c38083a08d8502c9256865caf99
#
_entry.id   16ae7c38083a08d8502c9256865caf99
#
_cell.length_a   1.000
_cell.length_b   1.000
_cell.length_c   1.000
_cell.angle_alpha   90.00
_cell.angle_beta   90.00
_cell.angle_gamma   90.00
#
_symmetry.space_group_name_H-M   'P 1'
#
loop_
_entity.id
_entity.type
_entity.pdbx_description
1 polymer ?
#
loop_
_entity_poly.entity_id
_entity_poly.type
_entity_poly.pdbx_seq_one_letter_code
_entity_poly.pdbx_strand_id
1 'polypeptide(L)'
;MKYRRGKKTNHKVFGEAMAILAGDGLQALAYEVMLSCIAKSDNMGYEILKKIKAANEIVMAAGTEAMVSGQVMDINSCSDKDSLTMLEKMHRMKTGALITAAVVAGATLAGADERQVVAFRKYGENIGLVFQMVDDKLDVSGDSRTLGKDIHADERNEKTTYTALLSPEELDDLIRKHTQDAKEAIEGVCVCPQGLMKLADDLMLRCG
;
A
#
# COMPACT_ATOMS: atom_id res chain seq x y z
N MET A 1 -9.19 16.28 -6.07
CA MET A 1 -8.64 15.94 -7.42
C MET A 1 -9.76 15.82 -8.44
N LYS A 2 -9.67 16.50 -9.61
CA LYS A 2 -10.72 16.47 -10.67
C LYS A 2 -10.46 15.41 -11.75
N TYR A 3 -9.20 15.10 -11.99
CA TYR A 3 -8.72 14.16 -13.00
C TYR A 3 -7.77 13.13 -12.39
N ARG A 4 -7.76 11.91 -12.90
CA ARG A 4 -6.81 10.85 -12.55
C ARG A 4 -6.50 10.04 -13.80
N ARG A 5 -5.24 9.87 -14.14
CA ARG A 5 -4.79 9.16 -15.35
C ARG A 5 -5.47 9.70 -16.63
N GLY A 6 -5.56 11.03 -16.76
CA GLY A 6 -6.17 11.72 -17.90
C GLY A 6 -7.70 11.64 -17.98
N LYS A 7 -8.39 10.98 -17.04
CA LYS A 7 -9.86 10.86 -17.01
C LYS A 7 -10.46 11.62 -15.83
N LYS A 8 -11.68 12.12 -15.98
CA LYS A 8 -12.44 12.70 -14.84
C LYS A 8 -12.61 11.66 -13.75
N THR A 9 -12.47 12.07 -12.51
CA THR A 9 -12.70 11.21 -11.34
C THR A 9 -14.18 10.82 -11.22
N ASN A 10 -14.45 9.69 -10.56
CA ASN A 10 -15.80 9.11 -10.41
C ASN A 10 -16.81 10.13 -9.88
N HIS A 11 -16.46 10.85 -8.80
CA HIS A 11 -17.33 11.86 -8.20
C HIS A 11 -17.60 13.08 -9.13
N LYS A 12 -16.74 13.34 -10.11
CA LYS A 12 -16.97 14.40 -11.10
C LYS A 12 -17.82 13.96 -12.28
N VAL A 13 -18.00 12.65 -12.48
CA VAL A 13 -18.85 12.09 -13.53
C VAL A 13 -20.23 11.74 -12.98
N PHE A 14 -20.29 11.09 -11.82
CA PHE A 14 -21.50 10.48 -11.28
C PHE A 14 -22.01 11.12 -9.99
N GLY A 15 -21.30 12.17 -9.46
CA GLY A 15 -21.61 12.78 -8.19
C GLY A 15 -20.97 12.09 -6.99
N GLU A 16 -20.91 12.81 -5.86
CA GLU A 16 -20.20 12.35 -4.66
C GLU A 16 -20.85 11.13 -4.00
N ALA A 17 -22.19 11.16 -3.84
CA ALA A 17 -22.93 10.06 -3.24
C ALA A 17 -22.74 8.74 -4.01
N MET A 18 -22.85 8.78 -5.33
CA MET A 18 -22.63 7.59 -6.16
C MET A 18 -21.20 7.11 -6.15
N ALA A 19 -20.23 8.02 -6.03
CA ALA A 19 -18.82 7.63 -5.93
C ALA A 19 -18.50 6.93 -4.60
N ILE A 20 -19.11 7.39 -3.49
CA ILE A 20 -19.00 6.74 -2.18
C ILE A 20 -19.63 5.35 -2.22
N LEU A 21 -20.89 5.25 -2.66
CA LEU A 21 -21.60 3.97 -2.76
C LEU A 21 -20.89 2.96 -3.69
N ALA A 22 -20.26 3.43 -4.76
CA ALA A 22 -19.46 2.56 -5.62
C ALA A 22 -18.22 2.02 -4.89
N GLY A 23 -17.58 2.82 -4.05
CA GLY A 23 -16.47 2.37 -3.19
C GLY A 23 -16.93 1.32 -2.18
N ASP A 24 -18.02 1.59 -1.45
CA ASP A 24 -18.61 0.67 -0.48
C ASP A 24 -19.03 -0.64 -1.15
N GLY A 25 -19.68 -0.56 -2.32
CA GLY A 25 -20.08 -1.73 -3.10
C GLY A 25 -18.89 -2.57 -3.57
N LEU A 26 -17.80 -1.95 -4.01
CA LEU A 26 -16.58 -2.68 -4.41
C LEU A 26 -15.92 -3.37 -3.21
N GLN A 27 -15.90 -2.73 -2.05
CA GLN A 27 -15.37 -3.33 -0.83
C GLN A 27 -16.24 -4.51 -0.37
N ALA A 28 -17.55 -4.35 -0.35
CA ALA A 28 -18.50 -5.44 -0.04
C ALA A 28 -18.33 -6.62 -1.02
N LEU A 29 -18.23 -6.34 -2.32
CA LEU A 29 -18.02 -7.35 -3.36
C LEU A 29 -16.70 -8.13 -3.16
N ALA A 30 -15.62 -7.45 -2.75
CA ALA A 30 -14.36 -8.11 -2.46
C ALA A 30 -14.51 -9.14 -1.32
N TYR A 31 -15.21 -8.79 -0.24
CA TYR A 31 -15.49 -9.70 0.87
C TYR A 31 -16.40 -10.86 0.43
N GLU A 32 -17.44 -10.58 -0.34
CA GLU A 32 -18.36 -11.57 -0.89
C GLU A 32 -17.62 -12.61 -1.75
N VAL A 33 -16.72 -12.16 -2.64
CA VAL A 33 -15.90 -13.04 -3.48
C VAL A 33 -14.99 -13.93 -2.63
N MET A 34 -14.29 -13.36 -1.64
CA MET A 34 -13.40 -14.12 -0.75
C MET A 34 -14.19 -15.17 0.05
N LEU A 35 -15.29 -14.79 0.68
CA LEU A 35 -16.12 -15.70 1.47
C LEU A 35 -16.77 -16.78 0.61
N SER A 36 -17.25 -16.43 -0.59
CA SER A 36 -17.81 -17.39 -1.56
C SER A 36 -16.76 -18.42 -2.03
N CYS A 37 -15.51 -17.98 -2.21
CA CYS A 37 -14.40 -18.88 -2.55
C CYS A 37 -14.10 -19.86 -1.41
N ILE A 38 -14.15 -19.39 -0.15
CA ILE A 38 -13.97 -20.22 1.02
C ILE A 38 -15.12 -21.23 1.18
N ALA A 39 -16.37 -20.76 1.08
CA ALA A 39 -17.56 -21.58 1.24
C ALA A 39 -17.73 -22.68 0.20
N LYS A 40 -17.24 -22.46 -1.03
CA LYS A 40 -17.25 -23.44 -2.13
C LYS A 40 -16.06 -24.41 -2.13
N SER A 41 -15.21 -24.38 -1.09
CA SER A 41 -14.07 -25.29 -1.01
C SER A 41 -14.52 -26.69 -0.60
N ASP A 42 -14.32 -27.67 -1.48
CA ASP A 42 -14.68 -29.08 -1.23
C ASP A 42 -13.72 -29.76 -0.23
N ASN A 43 -12.54 -29.19 -0.01
CA ASN A 43 -11.52 -29.71 0.90
C ASN A 43 -11.63 -29.04 2.28
N MET A 44 -12.13 -29.81 3.26
CA MET A 44 -12.04 -29.44 4.67
C MET A 44 -10.61 -29.69 5.17
N GLY A 45 -10.06 -28.76 5.94
CA GLY A 45 -8.72 -28.92 6.55
C GLY A 45 -7.74 -27.78 6.21
N TYR A 46 -6.50 -28.15 5.94
CA TYR A 46 -5.39 -27.20 5.81
C TYR A 46 -5.57 -26.15 4.70
N GLU A 47 -6.14 -26.56 3.56
CA GLU A 47 -6.38 -25.65 2.43
C GLU A 47 -7.41 -24.58 2.74
N ILE A 48 -8.50 -24.92 3.41
CA ILE A 48 -9.51 -23.93 3.82
C ILE A 48 -8.95 -22.98 4.87
N LEU A 49 -8.11 -23.49 5.77
CA LEU A 49 -7.46 -22.66 6.79
C LEU A 49 -6.53 -21.62 6.17
N LYS A 50 -5.76 -21.97 5.13
CA LYS A 50 -4.94 -21.00 4.38
C LYS A 50 -5.80 -19.90 3.75
N LYS A 51 -6.92 -20.25 3.12
CA LYS A 51 -7.85 -19.28 2.54
C LYS A 51 -8.45 -18.35 3.59
N ILE A 52 -8.84 -18.88 4.74
CA ILE A 52 -9.36 -18.08 5.86
C ILE A 52 -8.29 -17.11 6.37
N LYS A 53 -7.06 -17.59 6.62
CA LYS A 53 -5.95 -16.75 7.07
C LYS A 53 -5.63 -15.65 6.05
N ALA A 54 -5.54 -15.96 4.77
CA ALA A 54 -5.26 -14.99 3.71
C ALA A 54 -6.39 -13.94 3.58
N ALA A 55 -7.64 -14.35 3.63
CA ALA A 55 -8.78 -13.43 3.61
C ALA A 55 -8.78 -12.52 4.85
N ASN A 56 -8.48 -13.07 6.03
CA ASN A 56 -8.40 -12.30 7.26
C ASN A 56 -7.31 -11.21 7.20
N GLU A 57 -6.13 -11.51 6.65
CA GLU A 57 -5.08 -10.49 6.43
C GLU A 57 -5.59 -9.31 5.60
N ILE A 58 -6.29 -9.58 4.50
CA ILE A 58 -6.83 -8.52 3.62
C ILE A 58 -7.92 -7.72 4.33
N VAL A 59 -8.86 -8.40 5.01
CA VAL A 59 -9.98 -7.74 5.71
C VAL A 59 -9.48 -6.84 6.84
N MET A 60 -8.53 -7.33 7.65
CA MET A 60 -7.94 -6.55 8.75
C MET A 60 -7.17 -5.34 8.21
N ALA A 61 -6.41 -5.51 7.13
CA ALA A 61 -5.66 -4.41 6.50
C ALA A 61 -6.57 -3.33 5.89
N ALA A 62 -7.73 -3.70 5.36
CA ALA A 62 -8.73 -2.76 4.84
C ALA A 62 -9.60 -2.12 5.95
N GLY A 63 -9.52 -2.63 7.16
CA GLY A 63 -10.38 -2.28 8.28
C GLY A 63 -9.96 -1.02 9.05
N THR A 64 -10.65 -0.83 10.18
CA THR A 64 -10.51 0.34 11.06
C THR A 64 -9.17 0.41 11.78
N GLU A 65 -8.55 -0.74 12.05
CA GLU A 65 -7.25 -0.80 12.74
C GLU A 65 -6.05 -0.51 11.81
N ALA A 66 -6.28 -0.36 10.51
CA ALA A 66 -5.24 -0.14 9.51
C ALA A 66 -5.63 0.96 8.50
N MET A 67 -6.05 0.60 7.28
CA MET A 67 -6.25 1.56 6.18
C MET A 67 -7.20 2.70 6.54
N VAL A 68 -8.32 2.43 7.19
CA VAL A 68 -9.30 3.46 7.58
C VAL A 68 -8.71 4.43 8.57
N SER A 69 -8.05 3.96 9.64
CA SER A 69 -7.37 4.83 10.60
C SER A 69 -6.22 5.62 9.97
N GLY A 70 -5.44 5.00 9.05
CA GLY A 70 -4.43 5.71 8.28
C GLY A 70 -5.03 6.85 7.43
N GLN A 71 -6.20 6.63 6.85
CA GLN A 71 -6.92 7.67 6.10
C GLN A 71 -7.46 8.78 7.02
N VAL A 72 -7.94 8.43 8.23
CA VAL A 72 -8.35 9.42 9.24
C VAL A 72 -7.16 10.28 9.67
N MET A 73 -5.99 9.66 9.89
CA MET A 73 -4.75 10.41 10.18
C MET A 73 -4.40 11.38 9.04
N ASP A 74 -4.44 10.92 7.78
CA ASP A 74 -4.15 11.74 6.60
C ASP A 74 -5.10 12.95 6.44
N ILE A 75 -6.39 12.79 6.78
CA ILE A 75 -7.37 13.88 6.73
C ILE A 75 -7.14 14.91 7.86
N ASN A 76 -6.71 14.44 9.03
CA ASN A 76 -6.53 15.27 10.22
C ASN A 76 -5.08 15.82 10.37
N SER A 77 -4.14 15.38 9.52
CA SER A 77 -2.77 15.91 9.50
C SER A 77 -2.74 17.30 8.86
N CYS A 78 -2.98 18.31 9.66
CA CYS A 78 -2.99 19.73 9.24
C CYS A 78 -2.17 20.58 10.22
N SER A 79 -1.04 20.09 10.76
CA SER A 79 -0.26 20.91 11.69
C SER A 79 1.25 20.68 11.55
N ASP A 80 2.01 21.75 11.77
CA ASP A 80 3.49 21.83 11.85
C ASP A 80 4.14 20.87 12.88
N LYS A 81 3.39 19.93 13.44
CA LYS A 81 3.80 18.98 14.48
C LYS A 81 4.00 17.55 13.99
N ASP A 82 3.77 17.27 12.71
CA ASP A 82 3.90 15.91 12.19
C ASP A 82 5.40 15.58 12.05
N SER A 83 5.87 14.71 12.89
CA SER A 83 7.22 14.17 12.81
C SER A 83 7.30 13.09 11.72
N LEU A 84 8.50 12.80 11.23
CA LEU A 84 8.78 11.69 10.32
C LEU A 84 8.16 10.37 10.81
N THR A 85 8.22 10.11 12.12
CA THR A 85 7.62 8.91 12.75
C THR A 85 6.09 8.88 12.58
N MET A 86 5.40 10.02 12.71
CA MET A 86 3.95 10.09 12.51
C MET A 86 3.57 9.90 11.04
N LEU A 87 4.35 10.51 10.14
CA LEU A 87 4.19 10.34 8.70
C LEU A 87 4.36 8.88 8.29
N GLU A 88 5.43 8.22 8.73
CA GLU A 88 5.65 6.79 8.48
C GLU A 88 4.51 5.93 9.03
N LYS A 89 4.04 6.20 10.26
CA LYS A 89 2.91 5.48 10.85
C LYS A 89 1.66 5.61 9.98
N MET A 90 1.33 6.81 9.58
CA MET A 90 0.18 7.09 8.71
C MET A 90 0.30 6.33 7.38
N HIS A 91 1.46 6.35 6.73
CA HIS A 91 1.69 5.66 5.47
C HIS A 91 1.68 4.14 5.61
N ARG A 92 2.25 3.59 6.70
CA ARG A 92 2.16 2.16 7.02
C ARG A 92 0.71 1.70 7.13
N MET A 93 -0.14 2.49 7.77
CA MET A 93 -1.56 2.16 7.96
C MET A 93 -2.36 2.39 6.67
N LYS A 94 -2.29 3.58 6.07
CA LYS A 94 -3.12 3.98 4.95
C LYS A 94 -2.84 3.20 3.66
N THR A 95 -1.58 2.95 3.36
CA THR A 95 -1.15 2.33 2.10
C THR A 95 -0.41 1.02 2.34
N GLY A 96 0.53 1.03 3.27
CA GLY A 96 1.40 -0.11 3.57
C GLY A 96 0.65 -1.36 4.03
N ALA A 97 -0.43 -1.19 4.79
CA ALA A 97 -1.21 -2.30 5.32
C ALA A 97 -1.76 -3.22 4.22
N LEU A 98 -2.39 -2.68 3.18
CA LEU A 98 -2.92 -3.48 2.08
C LEU A 98 -1.82 -4.07 1.19
N ILE A 99 -0.71 -3.37 0.99
CA ILE A 99 0.46 -3.91 0.27
C ILE A 99 1.02 -5.11 1.04
N THR A 100 1.22 -4.96 2.34
CA THR A 100 1.69 -6.04 3.22
C THR A 100 0.73 -7.21 3.24
N ALA A 101 -0.57 -6.95 3.36
CA ALA A 101 -1.59 -8.00 3.36
C ALA A 101 -1.61 -8.78 2.04
N ALA A 102 -1.43 -8.12 0.90
CA ALA A 102 -1.36 -8.79 -0.39
C ALA A 102 -0.17 -9.77 -0.46
N VAL A 103 1.00 -9.34 0.01
CA VAL A 103 2.21 -10.18 0.07
C VAL A 103 2.02 -11.36 1.02
N VAL A 104 1.52 -11.11 2.24
CA VAL A 104 1.31 -12.14 3.26
C VAL A 104 0.22 -13.13 2.86
N ALA A 105 -0.89 -12.64 2.29
CA ALA A 105 -1.96 -13.51 1.79
C ALA A 105 -1.46 -14.44 0.67
N GLY A 106 -0.68 -13.90 -0.28
CA GLY A 106 -0.06 -14.69 -1.34
C GLY A 106 0.87 -15.78 -0.79
N ALA A 107 1.76 -15.42 0.14
CA ALA A 107 2.65 -16.37 0.80
C ALA A 107 1.88 -17.46 1.58
N THR A 108 0.84 -17.06 2.33
CA THR A 108 -0.02 -17.98 3.10
C THR A 108 -0.73 -18.97 2.18
N LEU A 109 -1.28 -18.53 1.06
CA LEU A 109 -1.94 -19.38 0.07
C LEU A 109 -0.95 -20.35 -0.60
N ALA A 110 0.29 -19.91 -0.80
CA ALA A 110 1.38 -20.75 -1.30
C ALA A 110 1.89 -21.77 -0.26
N GLY A 111 1.43 -21.74 0.98
CA GLY A 111 1.82 -22.68 2.04
C GLY A 111 3.04 -22.26 2.84
N ALA A 112 3.34 -20.96 2.89
CA ALA A 112 4.43 -20.44 3.71
C ALA A 112 4.25 -20.81 5.19
N ASP A 113 5.35 -21.19 5.83
CA ASP A 113 5.41 -21.38 7.28
C ASP A 113 5.44 -20.04 8.04
N GLU A 114 5.39 -20.09 9.39
CA GLU A 114 5.36 -18.87 10.21
C GLU A 114 6.61 -17.99 10.02
N ARG A 115 7.77 -18.57 9.88
CA ARG A 115 9.03 -17.84 9.64
C ARG A 115 8.98 -17.11 8.29
N GLN A 116 8.49 -17.79 7.28
CA GLN A 116 8.31 -17.24 5.94
C GLN A 116 7.28 -16.11 5.94
N VAL A 117 6.14 -16.30 6.64
CA VAL A 117 5.10 -15.26 6.78
C VAL A 117 5.67 -14.00 7.43
N VAL A 118 6.47 -14.13 8.50
CA VAL A 118 7.14 -12.97 9.14
C VAL A 118 8.09 -12.26 8.17
N ALA A 119 8.86 -13.00 7.40
CA ALA A 119 9.78 -12.46 6.40
C ALA A 119 9.03 -11.69 5.28
N PHE A 120 7.95 -12.28 4.74
CA PHE A 120 7.12 -11.64 3.73
C PHE A 120 6.38 -10.41 4.27
N ARG A 121 5.97 -10.41 5.54
CA ARG A 121 5.40 -9.23 6.19
C ARG A 121 6.41 -8.09 6.25
N LYS A 122 7.64 -8.37 6.70
CA LYS A 122 8.72 -7.36 6.73
C LYS A 122 9.03 -6.83 5.32
N TYR A 123 9.03 -7.69 4.30
CA TYR A 123 9.14 -7.26 2.91
C TYR A 123 8.02 -6.28 2.53
N GLY A 124 6.76 -6.66 2.75
CA GLY A 124 5.60 -5.85 2.41
C GLY A 124 5.56 -4.49 3.11
N GLU A 125 5.92 -4.44 4.39
CA GLU A 125 6.00 -3.21 5.19
C GLU A 125 7.03 -2.22 4.61
N ASN A 126 8.21 -2.71 4.22
CA ASN A 126 9.23 -1.86 3.62
C ASN A 126 8.85 -1.40 2.22
N ILE A 127 8.31 -2.28 1.38
CA ILE A 127 7.81 -1.92 0.04
C ILE A 127 6.68 -0.88 0.11
N GLY A 128 5.80 -1.00 1.11
CA GLY A 128 4.73 -0.03 1.34
C GLY A 128 5.25 1.39 1.61
N LEU A 129 6.33 1.51 2.39
CA LEU A 129 7.00 2.78 2.65
C LEU A 129 7.72 3.31 1.39
N VAL A 130 8.50 2.45 0.71
CA VAL A 130 9.18 2.83 -0.55
C VAL A 130 8.16 3.37 -1.55
N PHE A 131 7.00 2.72 -1.69
CA PHE A 131 5.94 3.16 -2.59
C PHE A 131 5.52 4.60 -2.31
N GLN A 132 5.30 4.96 -1.03
CA GLN A 132 4.88 6.32 -0.66
C GLN A 132 6.01 7.34 -0.78
N MET A 133 7.23 7.01 -0.36
CA MET A 133 8.39 7.89 -0.51
C MET A 133 8.64 8.26 -1.97
N VAL A 134 8.54 7.28 -2.87
CA VAL A 134 8.69 7.50 -4.31
C VAL A 134 7.50 8.28 -4.88
N ASP A 135 6.26 8.03 -4.42
CA ASP A 135 5.09 8.80 -4.85
C ASP A 135 5.20 10.28 -4.47
N ASP A 136 5.63 10.60 -3.24
CA ASP A 136 5.91 11.97 -2.77
C ASP A 136 7.03 12.64 -3.58
N LYS A 137 8.11 11.90 -3.88
CA LYS A 137 9.22 12.39 -4.71
C LYS A 137 8.75 12.73 -6.12
N LEU A 138 7.91 11.89 -6.72
CA LEU A 138 7.36 12.10 -8.05
C LEU A 138 6.35 13.25 -8.11
N ASP A 139 5.61 13.51 -7.03
CA ASP A 139 4.65 14.63 -6.98
C ASP A 139 5.36 15.98 -7.08
N VAL A 140 6.60 16.09 -6.57
CA VAL A 140 7.41 17.32 -6.64
C VAL A 140 8.22 17.40 -7.94
N SER A 141 8.82 16.29 -8.38
CA SER A 141 9.77 16.27 -9.51
C SER A 141 9.15 15.87 -10.87
N GLY A 142 7.91 15.35 -10.85
CA GLY A 142 7.26 14.78 -12.03
C GLY A 142 6.75 15.83 -13.01
N ASP A 143 6.71 15.49 -14.30
CA ASP A 143 6.02 16.29 -15.32
C ASP A 143 4.53 15.89 -15.32
N SER A 144 3.64 16.88 -15.20
CA SER A 144 2.18 16.70 -15.21
C SER A 144 1.66 15.95 -16.44
N ARG A 145 2.37 16.01 -17.57
CA ARG A 145 2.02 15.32 -18.82
C ARG A 145 2.29 13.82 -18.74
N THR A 146 3.35 13.42 -18.03
CA THR A 146 3.79 12.03 -17.91
C THR A 146 3.02 11.31 -16.81
N LEU A 147 2.72 12.00 -15.69
CA LEU A 147 2.03 11.43 -14.53
C LEU A 147 0.50 11.38 -14.68
N GLY A 148 -0.08 12.20 -15.58
CA GLY A 148 -1.54 12.26 -15.78
C GLY A 148 -2.33 12.69 -14.53
N LYS A 149 -1.66 13.32 -13.55
CA LYS A 149 -2.26 13.89 -12.32
C LYS A 149 -1.76 15.33 -12.10
N ASP A 150 -2.47 16.10 -11.30
CA ASP A 150 -2.03 17.44 -10.89
C ASP A 150 -0.78 17.29 -9.99
N ILE A 151 0.35 17.82 -10.41
CA ILE A 151 1.57 17.94 -9.58
C ILE A 151 1.38 19.02 -8.51
N HIS A 152 2.16 18.94 -7.42
CA HIS A 152 2.01 19.79 -6.22
C HIS A 152 0.61 19.72 -5.61
N ALA A 153 -0.09 18.58 -5.75
CA ALA A 153 -1.41 18.41 -5.18
C ALA A 153 -1.35 18.39 -3.65
N ASP A 154 -0.32 17.82 -3.09
CA ASP A 154 -0.12 17.69 -1.64
C ASP A 154 0.29 19.04 -1.00
N GLU A 155 1.13 19.83 -1.66
CA GLU A 155 1.43 21.21 -1.22
C GLU A 155 0.17 22.09 -1.19
N ARG A 156 -0.70 21.97 -2.22
CA ARG A 156 -1.98 22.72 -2.25
C ARG A 156 -2.97 22.29 -1.18
N ASN A 157 -2.84 21.08 -0.65
CA ASN A 157 -3.67 20.54 0.42
C ASN A 157 -3.02 20.68 1.81
N GLU A 158 -1.89 21.39 1.94
CA GLU A 158 -1.15 21.60 3.19
C GLU A 158 -0.78 20.28 3.89
N LYS A 159 -0.51 19.20 3.11
CA LYS A 159 -0.17 17.89 3.65
C LYS A 159 1.30 17.79 3.96
N THR A 160 1.62 17.17 5.08
CA THR A 160 2.98 16.77 5.41
C THR A 160 3.41 15.60 4.51
N THR A 161 4.53 15.75 3.82
CA THR A 161 5.13 14.76 2.90
C THR A 161 6.58 14.48 3.29
N TYR A 162 7.15 13.38 2.78
CA TYR A 162 8.59 13.11 2.97
C TYR A 162 9.45 14.22 2.38
N THR A 163 9.07 14.79 1.25
CA THR A 163 9.80 15.89 0.59
C THR A 163 9.72 17.22 1.35
N ALA A 164 8.75 17.38 2.24
CA ALA A 164 8.67 18.55 3.13
C ALA A 164 9.52 18.39 4.41
N LEU A 165 9.82 17.14 4.82
CA LEU A 165 10.53 16.83 6.06
C LEU A 165 12.00 16.49 5.85
N LEU A 166 12.40 16.04 4.66
CA LEU A 166 13.72 15.52 4.34
C LEU A 166 14.33 16.24 3.15
N SER A 167 15.65 16.38 3.14
CA SER A 167 16.36 16.76 1.93
C SER A 167 16.26 15.66 0.86
N PRO A 168 16.47 15.99 -0.43
CA PRO A 168 16.45 14.98 -1.49
C PRO A 168 17.42 13.81 -1.25
N GLU A 169 18.61 14.10 -0.71
CA GLU A 169 19.62 13.09 -0.39
C GLU A 169 19.18 12.16 0.74
N GLU A 170 18.63 12.73 1.83
CA GLU A 170 18.10 11.94 2.97
C GLU A 170 16.94 11.05 2.53
N LEU A 171 16.05 11.56 1.68
CA LEU A 171 14.94 10.78 1.15
C LEU A 171 15.43 9.62 0.26
N ASP A 172 16.43 9.87 -0.59
CA ASP A 172 17.00 8.84 -1.46
C ASP A 172 17.73 7.76 -0.66
N ASP A 173 18.43 8.14 0.41
CA ASP A 173 19.06 7.19 1.32
C ASP A 173 18.02 6.34 2.05
N LEU A 174 16.92 6.94 2.49
CA LEU A 174 15.84 6.23 3.17
C LEU A 174 15.12 5.25 2.23
N ILE A 175 14.87 5.65 0.98
CA ILE A 175 14.31 4.77 -0.07
C ILE A 175 15.25 3.58 -0.32
N ARG A 176 16.55 3.82 -0.50
CA ARG A 176 17.55 2.75 -0.69
C ARG A 176 17.58 1.79 0.48
N LYS A 177 17.59 2.32 1.71
CA LYS A 177 17.58 1.51 2.93
C LYS A 177 16.37 0.59 3.00
N HIS A 178 15.15 1.12 2.86
CA HIS A 178 13.94 0.30 2.92
C HIS A 178 13.84 -0.71 1.77
N THR A 179 14.33 -0.37 0.58
CA THR A 179 14.42 -1.31 -0.54
C THR A 179 15.37 -2.46 -0.22
N GLN A 180 16.52 -2.17 0.38
CA GLN A 180 17.49 -3.19 0.78
C GLN A 180 16.95 -4.04 1.94
N ASP A 181 16.35 -3.44 2.97
CA ASP A 181 15.72 -4.14 4.09
C ASP A 181 14.60 -5.10 3.62
N ALA A 182 13.83 -4.70 2.59
CA ALA A 182 12.82 -5.56 1.97
C ALA A 182 13.48 -6.80 1.31
N LYS A 183 14.51 -6.60 0.51
CA LYS A 183 15.20 -7.70 -0.19
C LYS A 183 15.85 -8.68 0.79
N GLU A 184 16.52 -8.16 1.81
CA GLU A 184 17.16 -8.97 2.86
C GLU A 184 16.14 -9.78 3.67
N ALA A 185 14.94 -9.24 3.90
CA ALA A 185 13.90 -9.93 4.64
C ALA A 185 13.50 -11.27 4.00
N ILE A 186 13.52 -11.38 2.67
CA ILE A 186 13.11 -12.59 1.94
C ILE A 186 14.29 -13.43 1.46
N GLU A 187 15.52 -12.92 1.60
CA GLU A 187 16.72 -13.65 1.22
C GLU A 187 16.90 -14.92 2.09
N GLY A 188 17.16 -16.06 1.45
CA GLY A 188 17.30 -17.33 2.15
C GLY A 188 16.02 -17.92 2.78
N VAL A 189 14.88 -17.20 2.62
CA VAL A 189 13.55 -17.63 3.11
C VAL A 189 12.61 -17.92 1.94
N CYS A 190 12.64 -17.10 0.91
CA CYS A 190 11.88 -17.29 -0.32
C CYS A 190 12.66 -18.24 -1.26
N VAL A 191 11.98 -19.26 -1.80
CA VAL A 191 12.59 -20.22 -2.73
C VAL A 191 12.99 -19.57 -4.05
N CYS A 192 12.20 -18.59 -4.52
CA CYS A 192 12.44 -17.90 -5.79
C CYS A 192 12.23 -16.37 -5.59
N PRO A 193 13.20 -15.67 -4.96
CA PRO A 193 13.03 -14.28 -4.57
C PRO A 193 13.19 -13.28 -5.73
N GLN A 194 13.68 -13.69 -6.90
CA GLN A 194 14.10 -12.80 -7.99
C GLN A 194 12.98 -11.86 -8.45
N GLY A 195 11.74 -12.38 -8.56
CA GLY A 195 10.58 -11.57 -8.96
C GLY A 195 10.26 -10.46 -7.96
N LEU A 196 10.30 -10.78 -6.66
CA LEU A 196 10.04 -9.80 -5.60
C LEU A 196 11.21 -8.83 -5.41
N MET A 197 12.46 -9.31 -5.54
CA MET A 197 13.65 -8.43 -5.53
C MET A 197 13.59 -7.43 -6.68
N LYS A 198 13.26 -7.91 -7.89
CA LYS A 198 13.08 -7.04 -9.06
C LYS A 198 11.95 -6.02 -8.85
N LEU A 199 10.81 -6.43 -8.26
CA LEU A 199 9.71 -5.53 -7.94
C LEU A 199 10.16 -4.42 -6.98
N ALA A 200 10.98 -4.73 -5.98
CA ALA A 200 11.53 -3.75 -5.07
C ALA A 200 12.43 -2.72 -5.80
N ASP A 201 13.30 -3.22 -6.69
CA ASP A 201 14.16 -2.34 -7.51
C ASP A 201 13.34 -1.50 -8.50
N ASP A 202 12.36 -2.08 -9.17
CA ASP A 202 11.48 -1.37 -10.11
C ASP A 202 10.66 -0.26 -9.41
N LEU A 203 10.22 -0.49 -8.17
CA LEU A 203 9.52 0.52 -7.37
C LEU A 203 10.44 1.68 -6.97
N MET A 204 11.66 1.38 -6.53
CA MET A 204 12.67 2.38 -6.19
C MET A 204 13.03 3.27 -7.39
N LEU A 205 13.12 2.66 -8.59
CA LEU A 205 13.53 3.34 -9.84
C LEU A 205 12.35 3.93 -10.62
N ARG A 206 11.14 3.85 -10.10
CA ARG A 206 9.94 4.32 -10.79
C ARG A 206 10.07 5.82 -11.15
N CYS A 207 10.03 6.09 -12.44
CA CYS A 207 9.99 7.42 -13.02
C CYS A 207 8.57 7.63 -13.57
N GLY A 208 7.66 8.20 -12.86
CA GLY A 208 6.31 8.59 -13.29
C GLY A 208 5.60 7.76 -14.36
#